data_5e712ca0f2eca820e5ebf108ed6a8d66
#
_entry.id   5e712ca0f2eca820e5ebf108ed6a8d66
#
_cell.length_a   1.000
_cell.length_b   1.000
_cell.length_c   1.000
_cell.angle_alpha   90.00
_cell.angle_beta   90.00
_cell.angle_gamma   90.00
#
_symmetry.space_group_name_H-M   'P 1'
#
loop_
_entity.id
_entity.type
_entity.pdbx_description
1 polymer ?
#
loop_
_entity_poly.entity_id
_entity_poly.type
_entity_poly.pdbx_seq_one_letter_code
_entity_poly.pdbx_strand_id
1 'polypeptide(L)'
;LINLRELSPAERGDWLRLIRTQNIGPITFYQLVQRFGSAGDALRHAPAYARASGRKRQFTLAKNDMIEAELDAGARFGAQLVCACEPSYPAPLRHIPDAPPILWVKGSPGLFDKSIIAIVGARNASSVGRHMAQQLASELGAAGIVIASGLARGIDGAAHQASLATGTIAVVAGGIDIVYPPEHTALTAEIAERGTLIAESPMGYQPQGRDFPKRNRIISGLSMGVVVVEAAARSGTLITARLAAEQGREV
;
A
#
# COMPACT_ATOMS: atom_id res chain seq x y z
N LEU A 1 -11.10 14.54 -10.10
CA LEU A 1 -11.00 14.56 -8.63
C LEU A 1 -12.10 13.69 -8.06
N ILE A 2 -11.75 12.76 -7.19
CA ILE A 2 -12.74 11.93 -6.47
C ILE A 2 -13.29 12.77 -5.33
N ASN A 3 -14.62 12.90 -5.23
CA ASN A 3 -15.26 13.57 -4.11
C ASN A 3 -15.01 12.77 -2.82
N LEU A 4 -14.47 13.44 -1.81
CA LEU A 4 -14.23 12.83 -0.50
C LEU A 4 -15.57 12.56 0.19
N ARG A 5 -15.81 11.31 0.53
CA ARG A 5 -16.99 10.87 1.30
C ARG A 5 -16.77 9.49 1.91
N GLU A 6 -17.47 9.21 2.96
CA GLU A 6 -17.58 7.85 3.48
C GLU A 6 -18.42 6.99 2.53
N LEU A 7 -18.02 5.74 2.38
CA LEU A 7 -18.75 4.73 1.63
C LEU A 7 -19.58 3.85 2.58
N SER A 8 -20.76 3.45 2.12
CA SER A 8 -21.52 2.39 2.76
C SER A 8 -20.78 1.04 2.61
N PRO A 9 -21.07 0.02 3.45
CA PRO A 9 -20.51 -1.30 3.31
C PRO A 9 -20.70 -1.91 1.91
N ALA A 10 -21.86 -1.70 1.30
CA ALA A 10 -22.16 -2.17 -0.06
C ALA A 10 -21.25 -1.50 -1.11
N GLU A 11 -21.06 -0.19 -1.01
CA GLU A 11 -20.19 0.55 -1.93
C GLU A 11 -18.71 0.15 -1.76
N ARG A 12 -18.23 -0.11 -0.54
CA ARG A 12 -16.89 -0.67 -0.31
C ARG A 12 -16.74 -2.04 -0.96
N GLY A 13 -17.77 -2.88 -0.89
CA GLY A 13 -17.82 -4.16 -1.61
C GLY A 13 -17.71 -3.97 -3.12
N ASP A 14 -18.42 -3.01 -3.71
CA ASP A 14 -18.33 -2.68 -5.14
C ASP A 14 -16.93 -2.18 -5.52
N TRP A 15 -16.29 -1.34 -4.71
CA TRP A 15 -14.92 -0.88 -4.92
C TRP A 15 -13.94 -2.04 -4.93
N LEU A 16 -14.04 -2.92 -3.92
CA LEU A 16 -13.21 -4.11 -3.84
C LEU A 16 -13.44 -5.01 -5.05
N ARG A 17 -14.69 -5.28 -5.41
CA ARG A 17 -15.05 -6.13 -6.55
C ARG A 17 -14.51 -5.56 -7.86
N LEU A 18 -14.63 -4.26 -8.08
CA LEU A 18 -14.15 -3.61 -9.30
C LEU A 18 -12.63 -3.74 -9.44
N ILE A 19 -11.85 -3.45 -8.37
CA ILE A 19 -10.39 -3.57 -8.44
C ILE A 19 -9.89 -5.02 -8.48
N ARG A 20 -10.65 -5.98 -7.98
CA ARG A 20 -10.37 -7.43 -8.09
C ARG A 20 -10.78 -8.03 -9.43
N THR A 21 -11.52 -7.29 -10.24
CA THR A 21 -11.91 -7.71 -11.60
C THR A 21 -10.68 -7.83 -12.50
N GLN A 22 -10.60 -8.94 -13.23
CA GLN A 22 -9.47 -9.23 -14.11
C GLN A 22 -9.27 -8.11 -15.15
N ASN A 23 -8.01 -7.72 -15.38
CA ASN A 23 -7.59 -6.66 -16.29
C ASN A 23 -8.02 -5.24 -15.87
N ILE A 24 -8.47 -5.04 -14.64
CA ILE A 24 -8.68 -3.72 -14.04
C ILE A 24 -7.57 -3.47 -13.03
N GLY A 25 -6.69 -2.52 -13.33
CA GLY A 25 -5.72 -1.94 -12.41
C GLY A 25 -6.17 -0.55 -11.97
N PRO A 26 -5.39 0.13 -11.10
CA PRO A 26 -5.78 1.44 -10.55
C PRO A 26 -6.21 2.46 -11.60
N ILE A 27 -5.41 2.66 -12.65
CA ILE A 27 -5.74 3.63 -13.73
C ILE A 27 -7.08 3.30 -14.39
N THR A 28 -7.28 2.02 -14.76
CA THR A 28 -8.54 1.59 -15.39
C THR A 28 -9.71 1.70 -14.42
N PHE A 29 -9.50 1.42 -13.13
CA PHE A 29 -10.50 1.59 -12.09
C PHE A 29 -11.02 3.02 -12.06
N TYR A 30 -10.13 4.02 -11.96
CA TYR A 30 -10.52 5.42 -11.91
C TYR A 30 -11.18 5.90 -13.18
N GLN A 31 -10.71 5.46 -14.35
CA GLN A 31 -11.36 5.77 -15.65
C GLN A 31 -12.82 5.24 -15.69
N LEU A 32 -13.06 4.04 -15.19
CA LEU A 32 -14.38 3.44 -15.16
C LEU A 32 -15.30 4.16 -14.17
N VAL A 33 -14.82 4.44 -12.95
CA VAL A 33 -15.61 5.18 -11.95
C VAL A 33 -15.93 6.59 -12.43
N GLN A 34 -14.96 7.28 -13.04
CA GLN A 34 -15.19 8.60 -13.61
C GLN A 34 -16.23 8.58 -14.74
N ARG A 35 -16.20 7.54 -15.58
CA ARG A 35 -17.10 7.41 -16.72
C ARG A 35 -18.53 7.05 -16.31
N PHE A 36 -18.68 6.17 -15.34
CA PHE A 36 -19.98 5.62 -14.96
C PHE A 36 -20.56 6.21 -13.67
N GLY A 37 -19.82 7.05 -12.96
CA GLY A 37 -20.26 7.75 -11.76
C GLY A 37 -20.01 6.99 -10.45
N SER A 38 -20.05 5.65 -10.46
CA SER A 38 -19.82 4.82 -9.28
C SER A 38 -19.13 3.50 -9.63
N ALA A 39 -18.56 2.83 -8.63
CA ALA A 39 -18.01 1.48 -8.81
C ALA A 39 -19.11 0.46 -9.14
N GLY A 40 -20.29 0.59 -8.51
CA GLY A 40 -21.44 -0.27 -8.81
C GLY A 40 -21.94 -0.11 -10.24
N ASP A 41 -22.04 1.13 -10.75
CA ASP A 41 -22.38 1.38 -12.16
C ASP A 41 -21.28 0.86 -13.10
N ALA A 42 -20.01 1.07 -12.74
CA ALA A 42 -18.89 0.54 -13.49
C ALA A 42 -18.96 -0.99 -13.60
N LEU A 43 -19.26 -1.71 -12.53
CA LEU A 43 -19.44 -3.16 -12.56
C LEU A 43 -20.57 -3.61 -13.50
N ARG A 44 -21.67 -2.87 -13.55
CA ARG A 44 -22.81 -3.18 -14.44
C ARG A 44 -22.47 -2.96 -15.91
N HIS A 45 -21.72 -1.91 -16.24
CA HIS A 45 -21.53 -1.45 -17.62
C HIS A 45 -20.15 -1.78 -18.21
N ALA A 46 -19.09 -1.97 -17.41
CA ALA A 46 -17.73 -2.19 -17.89
C ALA A 46 -17.58 -3.38 -18.85
N PRO A 47 -18.22 -4.56 -18.66
CA PRO A 47 -18.10 -5.67 -19.60
C PRO A 47 -18.62 -5.34 -21.00
N ALA A 48 -19.78 -4.67 -21.11
CA ALA A 48 -20.33 -4.24 -22.38
C ALA A 48 -19.45 -3.15 -23.02
N TYR A 49 -19.00 -2.19 -22.24
CA TYR A 49 -18.07 -1.15 -22.68
C TYR A 49 -16.75 -1.70 -23.22
N ALA A 50 -16.16 -2.71 -22.54
CA ALA A 50 -14.93 -3.35 -23.00
C ALA A 50 -15.11 -4.02 -24.38
N ARG A 51 -16.24 -4.69 -24.60
CA ARG A 51 -16.58 -5.31 -25.89
C ARG A 51 -16.77 -4.25 -26.99
N ALA A 52 -17.53 -3.21 -26.71
CA ALA A 52 -17.83 -2.14 -27.68
C ALA A 52 -16.60 -1.30 -28.06
N SER A 53 -15.65 -1.12 -27.13
CA SER A 53 -14.43 -0.35 -27.35
C SER A 53 -13.30 -1.13 -28.04
N GLY A 54 -13.53 -2.37 -28.46
CA GLY A 54 -12.52 -3.20 -29.13
C GLY A 54 -11.30 -3.56 -28.27
N ARG A 55 -11.42 -3.49 -26.95
CA ARG A 55 -10.32 -3.87 -26.06
C ARG A 55 -9.91 -5.33 -26.27
N LYS A 56 -8.61 -5.56 -26.51
CA LYS A 56 -8.06 -6.92 -26.65
C LYS A 56 -8.25 -7.79 -25.42
N ARG A 57 -8.26 -7.17 -24.22
CA ARG A 57 -8.46 -7.86 -22.95
C ARG A 57 -9.83 -7.50 -22.38
N GLN A 58 -10.71 -8.48 -22.29
CA GLN A 58 -12.04 -8.34 -21.70
C GLN A 58 -11.95 -8.27 -20.17
N PHE A 59 -12.95 -7.67 -19.53
CA PHE A 59 -13.09 -7.68 -18.08
C PHE A 59 -13.87 -8.92 -17.64
N THR A 60 -13.24 -9.76 -16.83
CA THR A 60 -13.91 -10.87 -16.14
C THR A 60 -14.20 -10.43 -14.72
N LEU A 61 -15.46 -10.16 -14.43
CA LEU A 61 -15.88 -9.66 -13.12
C LEU A 61 -15.49 -10.66 -12.02
N ALA A 62 -14.93 -10.13 -10.93
CA ALA A 62 -14.73 -10.92 -9.72
C ALA A 62 -16.08 -11.43 -9.20
N LYS A 63 -16.10 -12.67 -8.72
CA LYS A 63 -17.31 -13.29 -8.17
C LYS A 63 -17.65 -12.69 -6.82
N ASN A 64 -18.95 -12.58 -6.49
CA ASN A 64 -19.39 -12.03 -5.22
C ASN A 64 -18.89 -12.85 -4.02
N ASP A 65 -18.95 -14.18 -4.11
CA ASP A 65 -18.48 -15.08 -3.06
C ASP A 65 -16.99 -14.87 -2.71
N MET A 66 -16.15 -14.56 -3.72
CA MET A 66 -14.75 -14.21 -3.49
C MET A 66 -14.60 -12.88 -2.73
N ILE A 67 -15.44 -11.90 -3.05
CA ILE A 67 -15.38 -10.58 -2.39
C ILE A 67 -15.88 -10.67 -0.95
N GLU A 68 -16.99 -11.38 -0.72
CA GLU A 68 -17.51 -11.64 0.62
C GLU A 68 -16.47 -12.39 1.47
N ALA A 69 -15.85 -13.42 0.92
CA ALA A 69 -14.78 -14.17 1.61
C ALA A 69 -13.56 -13.29 1.94
N GLU A 70 -13.16 -12.37 1.04
CA GLU A 70 -12.07 -11.43 1.29
C GLU A 70 -12.42 -10.42 2.39
N LEU A 71 -13.65 -9.87 2.39
CA LEU A 71 -14.16 -8.96 3.42
C LEU A 71 -14.21 -9.65 4.79
N ASP A 72 -14.73 -10.87 4.85
CA ASP A 72 -14.80 -11.67 6.06
C ASP A 72 -13.39 -12.02 6.59
N ALA A 73 -12.46 -12.35 5.70
CA ALA A 73 -11.07 -12.60 6.09
C ALA A 73 -10.42 -11.34 6.67
N GLY A 74 -10.64 -10.17 6.06
CA GLY A 74 -10.17 -8.89 6.58
C GLY A 74 -10.73 -8.61 7.97
N ALA A 75 -12.04 -8.77 8.16
CA ALA A 75 -12.70 -8.57 9.45
C ALA A 75 -12.17 -9.53 10.53
N ARG A 76 -11.99 -10.82 10.22
CA ARG A 76 -11.41 -11.81 11.16
C ARG A 76 -9.96 -11.47 11.51
N PHE A 77 -9.18 -10.95 10.58
CA PHE A 77 -7.80 -10.52 10.82
C PHE A 77 -7.75 -9.20 11.62
N GLY A 78 -8.85 -8.47 11.74
CA GLY A 78 -8.94 -7.16 12.36
C GLY A 78 -8.35 -6.05 11.47
N ALA A 79 -8.38 -6.23 10.15
CA ALA A 79 -8.02 -5.22 9.17
C ALA A 79 -9.26 -4.48 8.66
N GLN A 80 -9.10 -3.19 8.34
CA GLN A 80 -10.13 -2.35 7.76
C GLN A 80 -9.86 -2.16 6.27
N LEU A 81 -10.91 -2.20 5.45
CA LEU A 81 -10.84 -1.80 4.05
C LEU A 81 -11.08 -0.30 3.95
N VAL A 82 -10.09 0.43 3.43
CA VAL A 82 -10.12 1.88 3.24
C VAL A 82 -10.07 2.20 1.76
N CYS A 83 -11.05 2.96 1.27
CA CYS A 83 -11.16 3.35 -0.14
C CYS A 83 -10.58 4.74 -0.39
N ALA A 84 -10.02 4.98 -1.58
CA ALA A 84 -9.32 6.23 -1.89
C ALA A 84 -10.19 7.50 -1.83
N CYS A 85 -11.52 7.37 -1.86
CA CYS A 85 -12.45 8.49 -1.69
C CYS A 85 -12.80 8.77 -0.22
N GLU A 86 -12.33 7.96 0.74
CA GLU A 86 -12.67 8.13 2.15
C GLU A 86 -11.67 9.05 2.87
N PRO A 87 -12.09 9.84 3.85
CA PRO A 87 -11.21 10.72 4.63
C PRO A 87 -10.05 9.97 5.31
N SER A 88 -10.30 8.72 5.75
CA SER A 88 -9.32 7.84 6.38
C SER A 88 -8.20 7.33 5.45
N TYR A 89 -8.33 7.56 4.13
CA TYR A 89 -7.27 7.19 3.18
C TYR A 89 -6.12 8.20 3.23
N PRO A 90 -4.84 7.75 3.20
CA PRO A 90 -3.68 8.64 3.27
C PRO A 90 -3.71 9.71 2.16
N ALA A 91 -3.82 10.97 2.55
CA ALA A 91 -3.96 12.09 1.61
C ALA A 91 -2.80 12.19 0.59
N PRO A 92 -1.51 12.05 0.99
CA PRO A 92 -0.40 12.11 0.02
C PRO A 92 -0.46 11.01 -1.04
N LEU A 93 -0.90 9.80 -0.66
CA LEU A 93 -0.98 8.66 -1.58
C LEU A 93 -2.07 8.84 -2.64
N ARG A 94 -3.13 9.60 -2.34
CA ARG A 94 -4.22 9.89 -3.29
C ARG A 94 -3.76 10.63 -4.54
N HIS A 95 -2.64 11.34 -4.45
CA HIS A 95 -2.12 12.21 -5.52
C HIS A 95 -1.20 11.49 -6.52
N ILE A 96 -0.78 10.24 -6.26
CA ILE A 96 0.00 9.52 -7.26
C ILE A 96 -0.89 9.03 -8.41
N PRO A 97 -0.37 8.96 -9.66
CA PRO A 97 -1.18 8.64 -10.85
C PRO A 97 -1.88 7.28 -10.78
N ASP A 98 -1.28 6.32 -10.12
CA ASP A 98 -1.74 4.95 -9.96
C ASP A 98 -2.05 4.62 -8.49
N ALA A 99 -2.60 5.59 -7.76
CA ALA A 99 -3.01 5.40 -6.37
C ALA A 99 -3.85 4.12 -6.20
N PRO A 100 -3.57 3.29 -5.17
CA PRO A 100 -4.41 2.13 -4.89
C PRO A 100 -5.86 2.56 -4.65
N PRO A 101 -6.87 2.04 -5.38
CA PRO A 101 -8.26 2.37 -5.10
C PRO A 101 -8.71 1.96 -3.70
N ILE A 102 -8.10 0.90 -3.17
CA ILE A 102 -8.36 0.38 -1.82
C ILE A 102 -7.05 0.04 -1.12
N LEU A 103 -7.07 0.11 0.19
CA LEU A 103 -6.04 -0.41 1.07
C LEU A 103 -6.68 -1.26 2.17
N TRP A 104 -6.08 -2.40 2.45
CA TRP A 104 -6.25 -3.06 3.72
C TRP A 104 -5.34 -2.39 4.74
N VAL A 105 -5.87 -2.02 5.90
CA VAL A 105 -5.17 -1.30 6.97
C VAL A 105 -5.37 -2.02 8.29
N LYS A 106 -4.30 -2.25 9.04
CA LYS A 106 -4.35 -2.78 10.41
C LYS A 106 -3.42 -1.99 11.32
N GLY A 107 -3.89 -1.61 12.49
CA GLY A 107 -3.16 -0.81 13.48
C GLY A 107 -3.72 0.60 13.63
N SER A 108 -2.88 1.60 13.75
CA SER A 108 -3.24 2.99 14.05
C SER A 108 -3.37 3.86 12.80
N PRO A 109 -4.57 4.07 12.25
CA PRO A 109 -4.75 4.91 11.05
C PRO A 109 -4.39 6.38 11.27
N GLY A 110 -4.41 6.89 12.50
CA GLY A 110 -3.99 8.26 12.83
C GLY A 110 -2.51 8.57 12.51
N LEU A 111 -1.70 7.56 12.18
CA LEU A 111 -0.34 7.80 11.68
C LEU A 111 -0.34 8.40 10.26
N PHE A 112 -1.42 8.29 9.51
CA PHE A 112 -1.54 8.88 8.17
C PHE A 112 -1.68 10.42 8.20
N ASP A 113 -2.06 11.00 9.34
CA ASP A 113 -2.23 12.44 9.50
C ASP A 113 -0.90 13.16 9.87
N LYS A 114 0.15 12.38 10.10
CA LYS A 114 1.48 12.90 10.45
C LYS A 114 2.37 13.04 9.22
N SER A 115 3.46 13.80 9.37
CA SER A 115 4.53 13.83 8.38
C SER A 115 5.19 12.45 8.28
N ILE A 116 5.34 11.93 7.06
CA ILE A 116 5.88 10.59 6.83
C ILE A 116 7.14 10.71 5.97
N ILE A 117 8.21 10.05 6.41
CA ILE A 117 9.45 9.86 5.64
C ILE A 117 9.64 8.35 5.42
N ALA A 118 9.97 7.96 4.19
CA ALA A 118 10.34 6.58 3.90
C ALA A 118 11.83 6.35 4.15
N ILE A 119 12.18 5.22 4.78
CA ILE A 119 13.55 4.73 4.86
C ILE A 119 13.59 3.36 4.20
N VAL A 120 14.37 3.24 3.13
CA VAL A 120 14.49 2.02 2.34
C VAL A 120 15.97 1.72 2.03
N GLY A 121 16.29 0.45 1.78
CA GLY A 121 17.68 0.13 1.48
C GLY A 121 17.95 -1.34 1.17
N ALA A 122 19.22 -1.70 1.29
CA ALA A 122 19.72 -3.04 1.00
C ALA A 122 19.08 -4.10 1.93
N ARG A 123 18.70 -5.26 1.34
CA ARG A 123 18.21 -6.43 2.10
C ARG A 123 19.35 -7.10 2.87
N ASN A 124 20.53 -7.18 2.24
CA ASN A 124 21.78 -7.66 2.85
C ASN A 124 22.63 -6.45 3.27
N ALA A 125 22.10 -5.65 4.17
CA ALA A 125 22.74 -4.44 4.64
C ALA A 125 23.96 -4.74 5.52
N SER A 126 24.99 -3.89 5.43
CA SER A 126 26.11 -3.89 6.36
C SER A 126 25.65 -3.55 7.79
N SER A 127 26.50 -3.82 8.80
CA SER A 127 26.22 -3.38 10.17
C SER A 127 26.15 -1.85 10.27
N VAL A 128 26.98 -1.14 9.52
CA VAL A 128 26.98 0.32 9.44
C VAL A 128 25.66 0.84 8.83
N GLY A 129 25.23 0.24 7.70
CA GLY A 129 23.95 0.61 7.06
C GLY A 129 22.75 0.41 7.98
N ARG A 130 22.68 -0.74 8.68
CA ARG A 130 21.61 -0.98 9.66
C ARG A 130 21.64 0.02 10.81
N HIS A 131 22.82 0.32 11.35
CA HIS A 131 22.97 1.31 12.42
C HIS A 131 22.53 2.71 11.97
N MET A 132 22.94 3.13 10.76
CA MET A 132 22.49 4.40 10.17
C MET A 132 20.96 4.46 10.03
N ALA A 133 20.33 3.38 9.53
CA ALA A 133 18.88 3.33 9.40
C ALA A 133 18.17 3.42 10.77
N GLN A 134 18.70 2.75 11.80
CA GLN A 134 18.18 2.83 13.17
C GLN A 134 18.31 4.24 13.75
N GLN A 135 19.47 4.86 13.60
CA GLN A 135 19.72 6.21 14.09
C GLN A 135 18.77 7.21 13.43
N LEU A 136 18.70 7.21 12.08
CA LEU A 136 17.80 8.10 11.34
C LEU A 136 16.33 7.90 11.73
N ALA A 137 15.87 6.62 11.81
CA ALA A 137 14.50 6.32 12.19
C ALA A 137 14.17 6.80 13.61
N SER A 138 15.11 6.65 14.56
CA SER A 138 14.94 7.09 15.93
C SER A 138 14.92 8.62 16.05
N GLU A 139 15.85 9.33 15.39
CA GLU A 139 15.94 10.79 15.43
C GLU A 139 14.74 11.45 14.74
N LEU A 140 14.34 10.97 13.56
CA LEU A 140 13.14 11.43 12.87
C LEU A 140 11.88 11.15 13.70
N GLY A 141 11.79 9.95 14.30
CA GLY A 141 10.70 9.59 15.18
C GLY A 141 10.59 10.49 16.41
N ALA A 142 11.73 10.84 17.04
CA ALA A 142 11.79 11.78 18.15
C ALA A 142 11.34 13.21 17.75
N ALA A 143 11.51 13.57 16.47
CA ALA A 143 10.99 14.81 15.88
C ALA A 143 9.51 14.74 15.47
N GLY A 144 8.80 13.64 15.78
CA GLY A 144 7.37 13.45 15.47
C GLY A 144 7.07 12.98 14.05
N ILE A 145 8.09 12.56 13.30
CA ILE A 145 7.97 12.05 11.93
C ILE A 145 7.74 10.55 11.98
N VAL A 146 6.75 10.07 11.23
CA VAL A 146 6.44 8.65 11.07
C VAL A 146 7.34 8.03 10.00
N ILE A 147 7.84 6.84 10.27
CA ILE A 147 8.70 6.12 9.33
C ILE A 147 7.88 5.13 8.51
N ALA A 148 7.91 5.26 7.19
CA ALA A 148 7.35 4.29 6.27
C ALA A 148 8.45 3.40 5.69
N SER A 149 8.20 2.10 5.54
CA SER A 149 9.11 1.19 4.86
C SER A 149 8.39 -0.08 4.36
N GLY A 150 9.15 -0.99 3.75
CA GLY A 150 8.62 -2.15 3.06
C GLY A 150 8.70 -3.46 3.82
N LEU A 151 9.10 -3.45 5.08
CA LEU A 151 9.24 -4.65 5.90
C LEU A 151 10.19 -5.72 5.31
N ALA A 152 11.09 -5.34 4.41
CA ALA A 152 12.13 -6.22 3.90
C ALA A 152 13.22 -6.46 4.95
N ARG A 153 14.06 -7.47 4.73
CA ARG A 153 15.31 -7.66 5.52
C ARG A 153 16.19 -6.42 5.48
N GLY A 154 17.12 -6.31 6.39
CA GLY A 154 18.17 -5.30 6.39
C GLY A 154 17.65 -3.92 6.80
N ILE A 155 17.75 -2.92 5.93
CA ILE A 155 17.45 -1.52 6.23
C ILE A 155 15.99 -1.33 6.68
N ASP A 156 15.03 -1.91 5.95
CA ASP A 156 13.61 -1.75 6.25
C ASP A 156 13.28 -2.25 7.67
N GLY A 157 13.73 -3.48 8.01
CA GLY A 157 13.52 -4.06 9.33
C GLY A 157 14.18 -3.24 10.45
N ALA A 158 15.41 -2.73 10.21
CA ALA A 158 16.13 -1.89 11.16
C ALA A 158 15.39 -0.56 11.42
N ALA A 159 14.89 0.08 10.37
CA ALA A 159 14.11 1.31 10.46
C ALA A 159 12.81 1.10 11.23
N HIS A 160 12.06 0.02 10.94
CA HIS A 160 10.83 -0.31 11.65
C HIS A 160 11.07 -0.55 13.15
N GLN A 161 12.08 -1.36 13.50
CA GLN A 161 12.41 -1.64 14.92
C GLN A 161 12.70 -0.36 15.71
N ALA A 162 13.46 0.57 15.12
CA ALA A 162 13.84 1.82 15.78
C ALA A 162 12.68 2.83 15.91
N SER A 163 11.65 2.74 15.05
CA SER A 163 10.51 3.67 15.04
C SER A 163 9.22 3.09 15.65
N LEU A 164 9.23 1.87 16.20
CA LEU A 164 8.05 1.26 16.84
C LEU A 164 7.42 2.12 17.94
N ALA A 165 8.23 2.82 18.71
CA ALA A 165 7.75 3.64 19.83
C ALA A 165 7.20 5.00 19.39
N THR A 166 7.62 5.51 18.24
CA THR A 166 7.31 6.86 17.74
C THR A 166 6.30 6.88 16.61
N GLY A 167 6.18 5.77 15.89
CA GLY A 167 5.25 5.54 14.79
C GLY A 167 5.93 5.00 13.54
N THR A 168 5.41 3.87 13.06
CA THR A 168 5.91 3.23 11.84
C THR A 168 4.78 2.67 10.99
N ILE A 169 4.92 2.75 9.67
CA ILE A 169 3.97 2.23 8.68
C ILE A 169 4.69 1.22 7.80
N ALA A 170 4.28 -0.03 7.88
CA ALA A 170 4.81 -1.08 7.01
C ALA A 170 3.86 -1.31 5.82
N VAL A 171 4.39 -1.11 4.62
CA VAL A 171 3.68 -1.44 3.38
C VAL A 171 4.09 -2.84 2.97
N VAL A 172 3.16 -3.78 2.88
CA VAL A 172 3.46 -5.17 2.50
C VAL A 172 3.09 -5.46 1.06
N ALA A 173 3.79 -6.38 0.40
CA ALA A 173 3.58 -6.71 -1.02
C ALA A 173 2.52 -7.81 -1.21
N GLY A 174 2.36 -8.68 -0.22
CA GLY A 174 1.34 -9.72 -0.17
C GLY A 174 0.04 -9.24 0.46
N GLY A 175 -0.84 -10.17 0.79
CA GLY A 175 -1.98 -9.92 1.67
C GLY A 175 -1.50 -9.39 3.02
N ILE A 176 -2.30 -8.54 3.65
CA ILE A 176 -1.93 -7.93 4.93
C ILE A 176 -1.77 -8.96 6.06
N ASP A 177 -2.40 -10.12 5.90
CA ASP A 177 -2.35 -11.29 6.77
C ASP A 177 -1.16 -12.22 6.49
N ILE A 178 -0.36 -11.92 5.46
CA ILE A 178 0.78 -12.74 5.04
C ILE A 178 2.08 -12.10 5.51
N VAL A 179 2.79 -12.82 6.38
CA VAL A 179 4.10 -12.37 6.87
C VAL A 179 5.19 -12.73 5.86
N TYR A 180 5.88 -11.72 5.37
CA TYR A 180 7.06 -11.87 4.51
C TYR A 180 8.07 -10.74 4.78
N PRO A 181 9.34 -11.06 5.05
CA PRO A 181 9.93 -12.40 5.17
C PRO A 181 9.54 -13.08 6.50
N PRO A 182 9.60 -14.43 6.61
CA PRO A 182 9.17 -15.16 7.81
C PRO A 182 9.90 -14.77 9.10
N GLU A 183 11.16 -14.36 9.00
CA GLU A 183 11.94 -13.89 10.14
C GLU A 183 11.43 -12.59 10.77
N HIS A 184 10.55 -11.85 10.09
CA HIS A 184 9.91 -10.64 10.62
C HIS A 184 8.54 -10.91 11.26
N THR A 185 8.22 -12.16 11.61
CA THR A 185 6.92 -12.50 12.23
C THR A 185 6.67 -11.70 13.51
N ALA A 186 7.63 -11.64 14.43
CA ALA A 186 7.49 -10.84 15.66
C ALA A 186 7.36 -9.35 15.35
N LEU A 187 8.23 -8.81 14.49
CA LEU A 187 8.19 -7.41 14.11
C LEU A 187 6.87 -7.02 13.42
N THR A 188 6.33 -7.90 12.57
CA THR A 188 5.03 -7.68 11.92
C THR A 188 3.90 -7.58 12.95
N ALA A 189 3.90 -8.46 13.95
CA ALA A 189 2.93 -8.43 15.04
C ALA A 189 3.02 -7.14 15.86
N GLU A 190 4.24 -6.71 16.23
CA GLU A 190 4.47 -5.45 16.94
C GLU A 190 4.03 -4.22 16.13
N ILE A 191 4.29 -4.20 14.81
CA ILE A 191 3.81 -3.12 13.93
C ILE A 191 2.28 -3.12 13.83
N ALA A 192 1.65 -4.30 13.76
CA ALA A 192 0.19 -4.40 13.73
C ALA A 192 -0.48 -3.87 15.01
N GLU A 193 0.21 -3.96 16.15
CA GLU A 193 -0.27 -3.51 17.46
C GLU A 193 0.05 -2.02 17.73
N ARG A 194 1.27 -1.57 17.42
CA ARG A 194 1.82 -0.26 17.84
C ARG A 194 2.02 0.72 16.69
N GLY A 195 2.01 0.25 15.46
CA GLY A 195 2.16 1.01 14.23
C GLY A 195 0.98 0.79 13.28
N THR A 196 1.27 0.70 11.98
CA THR A 196 0.26 0.43 10.94
C THR A 196 0.82 -0.49 9.87
N LEU A 197 0.09 -1.56 9.56
CA LEU A 197 0.30 -2.38 8.36
C LEU A 197 -0.65 -1.91 7.26
N ILE A 198 -0.16 -1.85 6.02
CA ILE A 198 -1.01 -1.60 4.85
C ILE A 198 -0.68 -2.54 3.69
N ALA A 199 -1.70 -2.93 2.94
CA ALA A 199 -1.59 -3.75 1.74
C ALA A 199 -2.61 -3.35 0.67
N GLU A 200 -2.22 -3.40 -0.60
CA GLU A 200 -3.13 -3.32 -1.75
C GLU A 200 -3.62 -4.71 -2.19
N SER A 201 -2.82 -5.73 -1.91
CA SER A 201 -3.05 -7.12 -2.33
C SER A 201 -4.24 -7.76 -1.62
N PRO A 202 -4.87 -8.79 -2.22
CA PRO A 202 -5.95 -9.53 -1.57
C PRO A 202 -5.51 -10.22 -0.28
N MET A 203 -6.45 -10.43 0.63
CA MET A 203 -6.23 -11.30 1.80
C MET A 203 -5.75 -12.69 1.34
N GLY A 204 -4.80 -13.28 2.07
CA GLY A 204 -4.21 -14.58 1.76
C GLY A 204 -3.23 -14.61 0.57
N TYR A 205 -3.00 -13.50 -0.11
CA TYR A 205 -2.14 -13.47 -1.30
C TYR A 205 -0.66 -13.57 -0.94
N GLN A 206 0.00 -14.63 -1.41
CA GLN A 206 1.46 -14.81 -1.26
C GLN A 206 2.22 -13.93 -2.26
N PRO A 207 3.14 -13.05 -1.80
CA PRO A 207 3.83 -12.11 -2.66
C PRO A 207 4.80 -12.82 -3.61
N GLN A 208 4.81 -12.37 -4.86
CA GLN A 208 5.76 -12.81 -5.89
C GLN A 208 6.79 -11.72 -6.17
N GLY A 209 7.91 -12.06 -6.81
CA GLY A 209 9.00 -11.11 -7.10
C GLY A 209 8.55 -9.79 -7.74
N ARG A 210 7.55 -9.85 -8.65
CA ARG A 210 6.97 -8.68 -9.35
C ARG A 210 6.15 -7.75 -8.47
N ASP A 211 5.70 -8.20 -7.29
CA ASP A 211 4.81 -7.42 -6.42
C ASP A 211 5.61 -6.43 -5.55
N PHE A 212 6.87 -6.73 -5.27
CA PHE A 212 7.72 -5.84 -4.48
C PHE A 212 7.97 -4.48 -5.16
N PRO A 213 8.37 -4.42 -6.45
CA PRO A 213 8.46 -3.14 -7.17
C PRO A 213 7.12 -2.42 -7.28
N LYS A 214 6.02 -3.16 -7.50
CA LYS A 214 4.68 -2.59 -7.57
C LYS A 214 4.28 -1.94 -6.25
N ARG A 215 4.57 -2.58 -5.11
CA ARG A 215 4.29 -2.05 -3.78
C ARG A 215 5.10 -0.78 -3.47
N ASN A 216 6.34 -0.65 -3.97
CA ASN A 216 7.24 0.46 -3.63
C ASN A 216 6.65 1.84 -3.97
N ARG A 217 5.77 1.95 -5.00
CA ARG A 217 5.05 3.19 -5.29
C ARG A 217 4.16 3.67 -4.15
N ILE A 218 3.70 2.76 -3.31
CA ILE A 218 2.89 3.08 -2.14
C ILE A 218 3.79 3.65 -1.03
N ILE A 219 4.98 3.07 -0.83
CA ILE A 219 5.95 3.59 0.14
C ILE A 219 6.32 5.03 -0.20
N SER A 220 6.76 5.29 -1.44
CA SER A 220 7.11 6.64 -1.88
C SER A 220 5.90 7.58 -1.91
N GLY A 221 4.74 7.09 -2.36
CA GLY A 221 3.50 7.87 -2.46
C GLY A 221 2.93 8.36 -1.12
N LEU A 222 3.15 7.60 -0.05
CA LEU A 222 2.78 7.97 1.33
C LEU A 222 3.68 9.07 1.90
N SER A 223 4.92 9.16 1.42
CA SER A 223 5.99 9.89 2.09
C SER A 223 6.21 11.27 1.46
N MET A 224 6.70 12.22 2.26
CA MET A 224 7.18 13.53 1.79
C MET A 224 8.54 13.40 1.09
N GLY A 225 9.36 12.43 1.53
CA GLY A 225 10.65 12.10 0.95
C GLY A 225 11.06 10.66 1.24
N VAL A 226 12.08 10.19 0.54
CA VAL A 226 12.61 8.84 0.64
C VAL A 226 14.10 8.88 0.93
N VAL A 227 14.50 8.37 2.08
CA VAL A 227 15.91 8.17 2.42
C VAL A 227 16.36 6.78 1.96
N VAL A 228 17.37 6.74 1.12
CA VAL A 228 17.98 5.50 0.64
C VAL A 228 19.26 5.23 1.44
N VAL A 229 19.23 4.16 2.24
CA VAL A 229 20.39 3.73 3.01
C VAL A 229 20.96 2.46 2.38
N GLU A 230 22.19 2.54 1.88
CA GLU A 230 22.91 1.42 1.27
C GLU A 230 22.15 0.74 0.12
N ALA A 231 22.45 1.10 -1.11
CA ALA A 231 21.83 0.52 -2.30
C ALA A 231 22.87 0.05 -3.31
N ALA A 232 22.70 -1.17 -3.82
CA ALA A 232 23.47 -1.64 -4.97
C ALA A 232 22.95 -1.00 -6.27
N ALA A 233 23.83 -0.83 -7.27
CA ALA A 233 23.55 -0.12 -8.53
C ALA A 233 22.33 -0.65 -9.33
N ARG A 234 21.87 -1.88 -9.07
CA ARG A 234 20.69 -2.49 -9.72
C ARG A 234 19.69 -3.03 -8.69
N SER A 235 19.55 -2.35 -7.54
CA SER A 235 18.67 -2.81 -6.47
C SER A 235 17.23 -2.33 -6.64
N GLY A 236 16.29 -3.08 -6.07
CA GLY A 236 14.88 -2.66 -5.96
C GLY A 236 14.67 -1.34 -5.19
N THR A 237 15.65 -0.96 -4.36
CA THR A 237 15.70 0.30 -3.62
C THR A 237 15.77 1.51 -4.55
N LEU A 238 16.57 1.43 -5.62
CA LEU A 238 16.67 2.50 -6.63
C LEU A 238 15.37 2.65 -7.44
N ILE A 239 14.55 1.60 -7.53
CA ILE A 239 13.21 1.71 -8.09
C ILE A 239 12.33 2.62 -7.21
N THR A 240 12.43 2.49 -5.88
CA THR A 240 11.69 3.35 -4.95
C THR A 240 12.15 4.81 -5.06
N ALA A 241 13.45 5.07 -5.14
CA ALA A 241 13.99 6.41 -5.34
C ALA A 241 13.49 7.05 -6.65
N ARG A 242 13.51 6.30 -7.75
CA ARG A 242 12.98 6.77 -9.03
C ARG A 242 11.48 7.09 -8.94
N LEU A 243 10.68 6.18 -8.34
CA LEU A 243 9.26 6.39 -8.16
C LEU A 243 8.97 7.63 -7.30
N ALA A 244 9.77 7.86 -6.25
CA ALA A 244 9.69 9.07 -5.42
C ALA A 244 9.88 10.33 -6.26
N ALA A 245 10.95 10.40 -7.07
CA ALA A 245 11.21 11.53 -7.95
C ALA A 245 10.08 11.74 -8.99
N GLU A 246 9.58 10.65 -9.63
CA GLU A 246 8.44 10.70 -10.56
C GLU A 246 7.14 11.18 -9.88
N GLN A 247 7.00 10.96 -8.57
CA GLN A 247 5.86 11.41 -7.74
C GLN A 247 6.07 12.79 -7.11
N GLY A 248 7.18 13.48 -7.41
CA GLY A 248 7.52 14.78 -6.85
C GLY A 248 7.87 14.74 -5.36
N ARG A 249 8.47 13.64 -4.89
CA ARG A 249 8.97 13.46 -3.53
C ARG A 249 10.47 13.72 -3.48
N GLU A 250 10.96 14.23 -2.37
CA GLU A 250 12.40 14.36 -2.12
C GLU A 250 13.10 13.00 -2.01
N VAL A 251 14.38 12.92 -2.45
CA VAL A 251 15.20 11.69 -2.39
C VAL A 251 16.59 12.02 -1.85
#